data_f2b92172eaad60004a5d7fda12ba5077
#
_entry.id   f2b92172eaad60004a5d7fda12ba5077
#
_cell.length_a   1.000
_cell.length_b   1.000
_cell.length_c   1.000
_cell.angle_alpha   90.00
_cell.angle_beta   90.00
_cell.angle_gamma   90.00
#
_symmetry.space_group_name_H-M   'P 1'
#
loop_
_entity.id
_entity.type
_entity.pdbx_description
1 polymer ?
#
loop_
_entity_poly.entity_id
_entity_poly.type
_entity_poly.pdbx_seq_one_letter_code
_entity_poly.pdbx_strand_id
1 'polypeptide(L)'
;MITKARRRAAGLAVALLPVLVAGLPGRPSFATPPGGDPTAAEVVNSLDVDSLPARYVVLVDRSASTSGDRFSTAVESVREIVGSMAAADHLTLIAFNDKLVQLFDGQVDEGASAAVDRLGALVPEHKTDIRAALAQAVETLESAPADQPANVLLITDGKEYGPSGFRRSGVWSQVCARGARLADQRVVNAYAVPMSDADGDKLLGQVFPGVITPELPPDQFAETLRRIKNRMGRHKASAYLTADNTRVRASVVGPIRITGRTASVPVLLTSESTYVPMSVDALGLTTGGLPLETTARPGPLILRPHQSTTVELTVRRTGWRHVGIGHPPEQDGALGVTAAVATPWHSAAAELDAPLKPTLVTEPQPASVVLGPAVPASYLVVGVLGASAIGLAWFLIARARRTALSGTLLIREPGMAEPYRLILRGGRGRMRFPPRRRSRSLTGGGSVVARQVRRTLGTGTEPELRIAYRHRRRRGRGSCRAGQTETILQTDFTYYDR
;
A
#
# COMPACT_ATOMS: atom_id res chain seq x y z
N MET A 1 -57.71 -13.57 -11.43
CA MET A 1 -56.69 -14.53 -10.95
C MET A 1 -55.35 -13.83 -11.00
N ILE A 2 -54.88 -13.31 -9.89
CA ILE A 2 -53.63 -12.57 -9.79
C ILE A 2 -52.78 -13.26 -8.71
N THR A 3 -51.72 -13.95 -9.17
CA THR A 3 -50.80 -14.69 -8.32
C THR A 3 -49.69 -13.76 -7.79
N LYS A 4 -49.66 -13.55 -6.48
CA LYS A 4 -48.61 -12.84 -5.75
C LYS A 4 -47.34 -13.71 -5.65
N ALA A 5 -46.26 -13.32 -6.30
CA ALA A 5 -44.91 -13.86 -6.07
C ALA A 5 -44.27 -13.25 -4.86
N ARG A 6 -44.11 -14.03 -3.80
CA ARG A 6 -43.30 -13.71 -2.62
C ARG A 6 -41.81 -13.92 -2.95
N ARG A 7 -41.03 -12.86 -2.99
CA ARG A 7 -39.54 -12.96 -2.99
C ARG A 7 -39.07 -13.24 -1.56
N ARG A 8 -38.52 -14.43 -1.35
CA ARG A 8 -37.75 -14.81 -0.15
C ARG A 8 -36.34 -14.26 -0.31
N ALA A 9 -35.90 -13.41 0.61
CA ALA A 9 -34.50 -13.02 0.77
C ALA A 9 -33.75 -14.19 1.40
N ALA A 10 -32.83 -14.80 0.63
CA ALA A 10 -31.89 -15.78 1.13
C ALA A 10 -30.68 -15.01 1.71
N GLY A 11 -30.54 -15.03 3.03
CA GLY A 11 -29.34 -14.57 3.69
C GLY A 11 -28.22 -15.59 3.48
N LEU A 12 -27.16 -15.18 2.79
CA LEU A 12 -25.93 -15.95 2.66
C LEU A 12 -25.12 -15.74 3.96
N ALA A 13 -25.13 -16.74 4.82
CA ALA A 13 -24.22 -16.84 5.95
C ALA A 13 -22.84 -17.29 5.40
N VAL A 14 -21.87 -16.38 5.36
CA VAL A 14 -20.48 -16.72 5.07
C VAL A 14 -19.90 -17.37 6.32
N ALA A 15 -19.78 -18.69 6.30
CA ALA A 15 -19.06 -19.45 7.32
C ALA A 15 -17.55 -19.23 7.12
N LEU A 16 -16.93 -18.48 8.02
CA LEU A 16 -15.48 -18.42 8.18
C LEU A 16 -14.98 -19.80 8.68
N LEU A 17 -14.43 -20.60 7.78
CA LEU A 17 -13.66 -21.80 8.12
C LEU A 17 -12.30 -21.34 8.68
N PRO A 18 -11.92 -21.76 9.91
CA PRO A 18 -10.56 -21.59 10.37
C PRO A 18 -9.66 -22.55 9.56
N VAL A 19 -8.75 -21.98 8.77
CA VAL A 19 -7.67 -22.74 8.14
C VAL A 19 -6.75 -23.26 9.25
N LEU A 20 -6.88 -24.53 9.55
CA LEU A 20 -5.95 -25.26 10.42
C LEU A 20 -4.62 -25.38 9.65
N VAL A 21 -3.65 -24.52 9.97
CA VAL A 21 -2.27 -24.67 9.50
C VAL A 21 -1.67 -25.87 10.24
N ALA A 22 -1.66 -27.01 9.57
CA ALA A 22 -0.94 -28.19 10.03
C ALA A 22 0.55 -27.83 10.19
N GLY A 23 1.07 -28.03 11.41
CA GLY A 23 2.44 -27.72 11.76
C GLY A 23 3.43 -28.49 10.89
N LEU A 24 4.26 -27.74 10.16
CA LEU A 24 5.49 -28.26 9.55
C LEU A 24 6.52 -28.46 10.66
N PRO A 25 7.21 -29.62 10.71
CA PRO A 25 8.24 -29.86 11.71
C PRO A 25 9.48 -29.00 11.43
N GLY A 26 10.04 -28.41 12.48
CA GLY A 26 11.42 -27.94 12.51
C GLY A 26 11.70 -26.61 11.83
N ARG A 27 10.92 -25.52 12.13
CA ARG A 27 11.38 -24.16 11.80
C ARG A 27 12.35 -23.68 12.89
N PRO A 28 13.53 -23.15 12.49
CA PRO A 28 14.46 -22.57 13.45
C PRO A 28 13.75 -21.49 14.27
N SER A 29 13.94 -21.55 15.57
CA SER A 29 13.39 -20.58 16.53
C SER A 29 14.23 -19.30 16.42
N PHE A 30 13.78 -18.33 15.61
CA PHE A 30 14.36 -17.00 15.59
C PHE A 30 14.04 -16.30 16.92
N ALA A 31 14.86 -16.57 17.93
CA ALA A 31 14.86 -15.76 19.13
C ALA A 31 15.41 -14.38 18.75
N THR A 32 14.58 -13.36 18.83
CA THR A 32 15.06 -11.98 18.73
C THR A 32 15.95 -11.73 19.97
N PRO A 33 17.25 -11.42 19.81
CA PRO A 33 18.07 -11.11 20.95
C PRO A 33 17.54 -9.84 21.62
N PRO A 34 17.49 -9.77 22.94
CA PRO A 34 17.10 -8.58 23.65
C PRO A 34 18.19 -7.52 23.50
N GLY A 35 17.97 -6.50 22.67
CA GLY A 35 18.60 -5.19 22.83
C GLY A 35 19.83 -4.85 22.00
N GLY A 36 20.17 -5.55 20.90
CA GLY A 36 21.26 -5.13 20.00
C GLY A 36 21.09 -5.70 18.59
N ASP A 37 21.74 -5.08 17.60
CA ASP A 37 21.85 -5.64 16.26
C ASP A 37 22.64 -6.95 16.33
N PRO A 38 22.19 -8.03 15.68
CA PRO A 38 22.91 -9.29 15.69
C PRO A 38 24.26 -9.17 14.99
N THR A 39 25.23 -9.94 15.44
CA THR A 39 26.54 -10.07 14.81
C THR A 39 26.45 -10.92 13.54
N ALA A 40 27.43 -10.79 12.63
CA ALA A 40 27.52 -11.65 11.43
C ALA A 40 27.52 -13.14 11.79
N ALA A 41 28.17 -13.53 12.89
CA ALA A 41 28.18 -14.93 13.34
C ALA A 41 26.80 -15.42 13.81
N GLU A 42 26.06 -14.60 14.51
CA GLU A 42 24.68 -14.92 14.92
C GLU A 42 23.74 -15.03 13.74
N VAL A 43 23.90 -14.17 12.71
CA VAL A 43 23.13 -14.25 11.46
C VAL A 43 23.45 -15.55 10.72
N VAL A 44 24.72 -15.93 10.56
CA VAL A 44 25.14 -17.19 9.94
C VAL A 44 24.55 -18.41 10.67
N ASN A 45 24.58 -18.39 12.01
CA ASN A 45 23.96 -19.45 12.82
C ASN A 45 22.44 -19.48 12.67
N SER A 46 21.79 -18.29 12.61
CA SER A 46 20.34 -18.19 12.46
C SER A 46 19.84 -18.62 11.10
N LEU A 47 20.67 -18.53 10.06
CA LEU A 47 20.38 -19.03 8.71
C LEU A 47 20.40 -20.55 8.64
N ASP A 48 20.95 -21.24 9.66
CA ASP A 48 21.17 -22.69 9.62
C ASP A 48 21.90 -23.11 8.32
N VAL A 49 23.05 -22.43 8.07
CA VAL A 49 23.79 -22.55 6.82
C VAL A 49 24.12 -23.99 6.45
N ASP A 50 24.20 -24.86 7.46
CA ASP A 50 24.46 -26.30 7.27
C ASP A 50 23.25 -27.04 6.65
N SER A 51 22.05 -26.51 6.75
CA SER A 51 20.85 -27.06 6.10
C SER A 51 20.66 -26.56 4.66
N LEU A 52 21.36 -25.50 4.27
CA LEU A 52 21.24 -24.90 2.94
C LEU A 52 22.21 -25.60 1.96
N PRO A 53 21.77 -26.02 0.75
CA PRO A 53 22.66 -26.70 -0.20
C PRO A 53 23.65 -25.74 -0.85
N ALA A 54 24.89 -26.18 -1.03
CA ALA A 54 25.87 -25.49 -1.87
C ALA A 54 26.60 -26.52 -2.75
N ARG A 55 27.13 -26.04 -3.87
CA ARG A 55 27.88 -26.88 -4.79
C ARG A 55 29.40 -26.67 -4.58
N TYR A 56 30.13 -27.74 -4.41
CA TYR A 56 31.58 -27.73 -4.25
C TYR A 56 32.26 -28.52 -5.38
N VAL A 57 33.19 -27.88 -6.10
CA VAL A 57 34.05 -28.55 -7.09
C VAL A 57 35.47 -28.48 -6.57
N VAL A 58 36.02 -29.61 -6.17
CA VAL A 58 37.36 -29.73 -5.59
C VAL A 58 38.27 -30.38 -6.63
N LEU A 59 39.27 -29.63 -7.08
CA LEU A 59 40.25 -30.02 -8.06
C LEU A 59 41.60 -30.24 -7.36
N VAL A 60 42.13 -31.48 -7.39
CA VAL A 60 43.36 -31.86 -6.69
C VAL A 60 44.41 -32.30 -7.71
N ASP A 61 45.51 -31.59 -7.74
CA ASP A 61 46.65 -31.91 -8.56
C ASP A 61 47.39 -33.15 -8.03
N ARG A 62 47.49 -34.18 -8.87
CA ARG A 62 48.28 -35.38 -8.63
C ARG A 62 49.42 -35.56 -9.62
N SER A 63 50.00 -34.48 -10.10
CA SER A 63 51.16 -34.50 -10.96
C SER A 63 52.45 -34.97 -10.24
N ALA A 64 53.49 -35.32 -10.98
CA ALA A 64 54.73 -35.81 -10.37
C ALA A 64 55.40 -34.81 -9.43
N SER A 65 55.17 -33.49 -9.59
CA SER A 65 55.69 -32.44 -8.71
C SER A 65 55.05 -32.45 -7.31
N THR A 66 53.83 -32.98 -7.17
CA THR A 66 53.12 -33.07 -5.88
C THR A 66 53.53 -34.31 -5.06
N SER A 67 54.41 -35.18 -5.58
CA SER A 67 54.77 -36.43 -4.90
C SER A 67 55.33 -36.23 -3.47
N GLY A 68 55.13 -37.25 -2.63
CA GLY A 68 55.54 -37.27 -1.20
C GLY A 68 54.60 -36.48 -0.29
N ASP A 69 55.21 -35.75 0.68
CA ASP A 69 54.47 -35.08 1.75
C ASP A 69 53.46 -34.02 1.26
N ARG A 70 53.71 -33.42 0.10
CA ARG A 70 52.80 -32.43 -0.48
C ARG A 70 51.44 -33.03 -0.86
N PHE A 71 51.47 -34.21 -1.52
CA PHE A 71 50.25 -34.88 -1.91
C PHE A 71 49.48 -35.42 -0.69
N SER A 72 50.19 -36.01 0.26
CA SER A 72 49.57 -36.51 1.50
C SER A 72 48.94 -35.35 2.29
N THR A 73 49.59 -34.19 2.38
CA THR A 73 49.03 -32.99 3.00
C THR A 73 47.82 -32.47 2.24
N ALA A 74 47.83 -32.47 0.91
CA ALA A 74 46.67 -32.10 0.10
C ALA A 74 45.47 -33.04 0.36
N VAL A 75 45.70 -34.36 0.40
CA VAL A 75 44.66 -35.35 0.69
C VAL A 75 44.05 -35.15 2.06
N GLU A 76 44.91 -34.96 3.10
CA GLU A 76 44.42 -34.70 4.46
C GLU A 76 43.57 -33.42 4.55
N SER A 77 44.00 -32.40 3.86
CA SER A 77 43.26 -31.14 3.80
C SER A 77 41.91 -31.28 3.10
N VAL A 78 41.87 -32.07 2.01
CA VAL A 78 40.56 -32.38 1.36
C VAL A 78 39.67 -33.16 2.35
N ARG A 79 40.26 -34.09 3.14
CA ARG A 79 39.52 -34.84 4.17
C ARG A 79 38.90 -33.90 5.20
N GLU A 80 39.66 -32.94 5.71
CA GLU A 80 39.12 -31.93 6.66
C GLU A 80 38.02 -31.09 6.04
N ILE A 81 38.17 -30.65 4.79
CA ILE A 81 37.15 -29.86 4.09
C ILE A 81 35.87 -30.69 3.92
N VAL A 82 35.97 -31.90 3.38
CA VAL A 82 34.82 -32.81 3.15
C VAL A 82 34.15 -33.16 4.47
N GLY A 83 34.90 -33.46 5.52
CA GLY A 83 34.35 -33.74 6.87
C GLY A 83 33.68 -32.53 7.50
N SER A 84 33.81 -31.35 6.95
CA SER A 84 33.16 -30.11 7.42
C SER A 84 32.02 -29.65 6.55
N MET A 85 31.75 -30.27 5.44
CA MET A 85 30.61 -29.98 4.57
C MET A 85 29.33 -30.52 5.19
N ALA A 86 28.23 -29.84 4.90
CA ALA A 86 26.93 -30.29 5.35
C ALA A 86 26.40 -31.43 4.47
N ALA A 87 25.54 -32.27 5.03
CA ALA A 87 24.91 -33.36 4.27
C ALA A 87 24.05 -32.85 3.10
N ALA A 88 23.57 -31.60 3.18
CA ALA A 88 22.83 -30.95 2.10
C ALA A 88 23.73 -30.51 0.93
N ASP A 89 25.04 -30.40 1.16
CA ASP A 89 25.98 -29.93 0.14
C ASP A 89 26.18 -31.01 -0.93
N HIS A 90 26.57 -30.58 -2.15
CA HIS A 90 26.93 -31.45 -3.24
C HIS A 90 28.43 -31.27 -3.57
N LEU A 91 29.15 -32.36 -3.53
CA LEU A 91 30.57 -32.40 -3.80
C LEU A 91 30.88 -33.06 -5.18
N THR A 92 31.67 -32.41 -6.01
CA THR A 92 32.38 -33.05 -7.13
C THR A 92 33.88 -33.03 -6.83
N LEU A 93 34.49 -34.19 -6.65
CA LEU A 93 35.90 -34.36 -6.37
C LEU A 93 36.62 -34.90 -7.59
N ILE A 94 37.58 -34.14 -8.12
CA ILE A 94 38.35 -34.47 -9.33
C ILE A 94 39.84 -34.44 -9.00
N ALA A 95 40.50 -35.55 -9.21
CA ALA A 95 41.97 -35.62 -9.26
C ALA A 95 42.44 -35.41 -10.68
N PHE A 96 43.48 -34.59 -10.87
CA PHE A 96 43.97 -34.30 -12.20
C PHE A 96 45.51 -34.33 -12.30
N ASN A 97 46.00 -34.73 -13.47
CA ASN A 97 47.34 -34.55 -13.95
C ASN A 97 47.25 -34.21 -15.46
N ASP A 98 47.79 -35.02 -16.37
CA ASP A 98 47.48 -34.98 -17.80
C ASP A 98 46.16 -35.69 -18.17
N LYS A 99 45.50 -36.30 -17.17
CA LYS A 99 44.18 -36.94 -17.23
C LYS A 99 43.33 -36.49 -16.08
N LEU A 100 42.02 -36.44 -16.31
CA LEU A 100 41.03 -36.17 -15.28
C LEU A 100 40.46 -37.47 -14.72
N VAL A 101 40.37 -37.58 -13.39
CA VAL A 101 39.73 -38.68 -12.71
C VAL A 101 38.68 -38.12 -11.76
N GLN A 102 37.41 -38.23 -12.11
CA GLN A 102 36.33 -37.89 -11.23
C GLN A 102 36.15 -38.99 -10.19
N LEU A 103 36.40 -38.68 -8.93
CA LEU A 103 36.35 -39.62 -7.81
C LEU A 103 34.98 -39.66 -7.15
N PHE A 104 34.28 -38.55 -7.19
CA PHE A 104 32.96 -38.39 -6.58
C PHE A 104 32.14 -37.32 -7.28
N ASP A 105 30.82 -37.50 -7.32
CA ASP A 105 29.85 -36.48 -7.70
C ASP A 105 28.52 -36.86 -7.08
N GLY A 106 28.13 -36.14 -6.03
CA GLY A 106 26.92 -36.44 -5.26
C GLY A 106 26.78 -35.60 -4.00
N GLN A 107 25.71 -35.82 -3.25
CA GLN A 107 25.56 -35.23 -1.91
C GLN A 107 26.63 -35.78 -0.97
N VAL A 108 27.02 -34.95 0.02
CA VAL A 108 28.08 -35.29 0.96
C VAL A 108 27.56 -36.38 1.94
N ASP A 109 28.05 -37.57 1.76
CA ASP A 109 27.70 -38.76 2.54
C ASP A 109 28.97 -39.62 2.79
N GLU A 110 28.80 -40.88 3.22
CA GLU A 110 29.88 -41.82 3.41
C GLU A 110 30.69 -42.08 2.10
N GLY A 111 30.04 -41.96 0.94
CA GLY A 111 30.69 -42.07 -0.36
C GLY A 111 31.71 -40.96 -0.63
N ALA A 112 31.46 -39.74 -0.10
CA ALA A 112 32.41 -38.65 -0.18
C ALA A 112 33.73 -38.94 0.58
N SER A 113 33.62 -39.48 1.80
CA SER A 113 34.76 -39.88 2.62
C SER A 113 35.55 -41.01 1.93
N ALA A 114 34.87 -42.02 1.40
CA ALA A 114 35.48 -43.09 0.63
C ALA A 114 36.18 -42.58 -0.67
N ALA A 115 35.68 -41.52 -1.26
CA ALA A 115 36.35 -40.90 -2.41
C ALA A 115 37.65 -40.20 -2.04
N VAL A 116 37.72 -39.59 -0.84
CA VAL A 116 38.96 -38.99 -0.33
C VAL A 116 40.02 -40.12 -0.06
N ASP A 117 39.56 -41.28 0.46
CA ASP A 117 40.49 -42.43 0.63
C ASP A 117 41.00 -42.94 -0.71
N ARG A 118 40.14 -42.98 -1.77
CA ARG A 118 40.59 -43.29 -3.14
C ARG A 118 41.57 -42.26 -3.69
N LEU A 119 41.32 -40.95 -3.37
CA LEU A 119 42.27 -39.89 -3.73
C LEU A 119 43.67 -40.19 -3.14
N GLY A 120 43.70 -40.51 -1.83
CA GLY A 120 44.96 -40.85 -1.14
C GLY A 120 45.67 -42.07 -1.68
N ALA A 121 44.96 -43.00 -2.33
CA ALA A 121 45.52 -44.19 -2.94
C ALA A 121 46.10 -43.94 -4.37
N LEU A 122 45.86 -42.75 -4.94
CA LEU A 122 46.41 -42.39 -6.28
C LEU A 122 47.90 -42.10 -6.17
N VAL A 123 48.63 -42.51 -7.20
CA VAL A 123 50.05 -42.22 -7.31
C VAL A 123 50.24 -40.94 -8.10
N PRO A 124 50.94 -39.95 -7.50
CA PRO A 124 51.33 -38.74 -8.24
C PRO A 124 52.26 -39.05 -9.40
N GLU A 125 51.83 -38.70 -10.60
CA GLU A 125 52.55 -39.00 -11.85
C GLU A 125 52.19 -38.02 -12.99
N HIS A 126 53.00 -38.04 -14.04
CA HIS A 126 52.75 -37.24 -15.23
C HIS A 126 52.87 -35.72 -15.05
N LYS A 127 52.36 -34.97 -16.03
CA LYS A 127 52.40 -33.51 -16.10
C LYS A 127 51.05 -32.92 -15.63
N THR A 128 51.08 -31.67 -15.30
CA THR A 128 49.88 -30.93 -14.81
C THR A 128 49.13 -30.28 -15.97
N ASP A 129 47.81 -30.55 -16.09
CA ASP A 129 46.90 -29.85 -17.03
C ASP A 129 45.81 -29.13 -16.26
N ILE A 130 46.11 -27.95 -15.74
CA ILE A 130 45.16 -27.11 -14.94
C ILE A 130 44.00 -26.66 -15.82
N ARG A 131 44.25 -26.34 -17.10
CA ARG A 131 43.20 -25.88 -18.00
C ARG A 131 42.13 -26.94 -18.25
N ALA A 132 42.51 -28.19 -18.38
CA ALA A 132 41.55 -29.29 -18.51
C ALA A 132 40.72 -29.46 -17.24
N ALA A 133 41.35 -29.36 -16.08
CA ALA A 133 40.65 -29.43 -14.80
C ALA A 133 39.63 -28.27 -14.63
N LEU A 134 40.03 -27.04 -14.97
CA LEU A 134 39.13 -25.88 -14.92
C LEU A 134 38.00 -25.94 -15.95
N ALA A 135 38.27 -26.48 -17.15
CA ALA A 135 37.20 -26.70 -18.12
C ALA A 135 36.14 -27.69 -17.62
N GLN A 136 36.59 -28.77 -16.95
CA GLN A 136 35.69 -29.73 -16.32
C GLN A 136 34.89 -29.11 -15.17
N ALA A 137 35.52 -28.23 -14.37
CA ALA A 137 34.81 -27.51 -13.32
C ALA A 137 33.67 -26.61 -13.89
N VAL A 138 33.96 -25.91 -14.99
CA VAL A 138 32.92 -25.08 -15.66
C VAL A 138 31.80 -25.98 -16.18
N GLU A 139 32.06 -27.09 -16.81
CA GLU A 139 31.06 -28.05 -17.30
C GLU A 139 30.21 -28.61 -16.17
N THR A 140 30.84 -29.01 -15.06
CA THR A 140 30.16 -29.47 -13.86
C THR A 140 29.20 -28.40 -13.29
N LEU A 141 29.64 -27.15 -13.23
CA LEU A 141 28.79 -26.07 -12.71
C LEU A 141 27.66 -25.68 -13.68
N GLU A 142 27.85 -25.77 -14.99
CA GLU A 142 26.78 -25.52 -15.97
C GLU A 142 25.64 -26.53 -15.87
N SER A 143 25.95 -27.77 -15.50
CA SER A 143 24.97 -28.84 -15.31
C SER A 143 24.24 -28.74 -13.94
N ALA A 144 24.73 -27.91 -13.02
CA ALA A 144 24.21 -27.78 -11.66
C ALA A 144 23.07 -26.79 -11.57
N PRO A 145 22.12 -26.95 -10.61
CA PRO A 145 21.05 -25.98 -10.33
C PRO A 145 21.59 -24.56 -10.14
N ALA A 146 20.97 -23.55 -10.78
CA ALA A 146 21.47 -22.19 -10.79
C ALA A 146 21.21 -21.42 -9.47
N ASP A 147 20.29 -21.89 -8.66
CA ASP A 147 19.87 -21.32 -7.37
C ASP A 147 20.81 -21.65 -6.21
N GLN A 148 21.80 -22.55 -6.43
CA GLN A 148 22.78 -22.93 -5.42
C GLN A 148 24.10 -22.16 -5.60
N PRO A 149 24.67 -21.58 -4.53
CA PRO A 149 26.00 -21.01 -4.56
C PRO A 149 27.03 -22.09 -4.85
N ALA A 150 28.10 -21.71 -5.62
CA ALA A 150 29.13 -22.63 -5.99
C ALA A 150 30.50 -22.23 -5.41
N ASN A 151 31.28 -23.22 -5.03
CA ASN A 151 32.64 -23.04 -4.55
C ASN A 151 33.56 -23.93 -5.36
N VAL A 152 34.58 -23.33 -6.00
CA VAL A 152 35.61 -24.04 -6.75
C VAL A 152 36.90 -23.96 -5.96
N LEU A 153 37.48 -25.10 -5.61
CA LEU A 153 38.71 -25.18 -4.87
C LEU A 153 39.77 -25.88 -5.76
N LEU A 154 40.84 -25.16 -6.09
CA LEU A 154 41.98 -25.67 -6.86
C LEU A 154 43.19 -25.82 -5.92
N ILE A 155 43.64 -27.06 -5.72
CA ILE A 155 44.84 -27.40 -4.96
C ILE A 155 45.90 -27.87 -5.94
N THR A 156 47.00 -27.13 -6.12
CA THR A 156 48.08 -27.42 -7.08
C THR A 156 49.43 -26.86 -6.61
N ASP A 157 50.50 -27.54 -6.90
CA ASP A 157 51.87 -27.06 -6.72
C ASP A 157 52.54 -26.75 -8.06
N GLY A 158 51.85 -27.01 -9.17
CA GLY A 158 52.46 -27.11 -10.48
C GLY A 158 52.29 -25.87 -11.36
N LYS A 159 53.21 -25.79 -12.30
CA LYS A 159 53.09 -24.97 -13.51
C LYS A 159 52.34 -25.73 -14.57
N GLU A 160 51.57 -25.02 -15.36
CA GLU A 160 50.82 -25.58 -16.48
C GLU A 160 51.73 -26.18 -17.54
N TYR A 161 51.81 -27.50 -17.63
CA TYR A 161 52.62 -28.25 -18.62
C TYR A 161 51.76 -29.13 -19.52
N GLY A 162 50.46 -29.12 -19.36
CA GLY A 162 49.59 -30.07 -20.06
C GLY A 162 49.66 -29.98 -21.59
N PRO A 163 49.49 -31.12 -22.27
CA PRO A 163 49.44 -31.19 -23.73
C PRO A 163 48.08 -30.70 -24.26
N SER A 164 47.25 -30.13 -23.40
CA SER A 164 45.87 -29.89 -23.70
C SER A 164 45.64 -29.06 -24.96
N GLY A 165 44.65 -29.42 -25.72
CA GLY A 165 44.15 -28.62 -26.82
C GLY A 165 43.67 -27.24 -26.37
N PHE A 166 43.55 -27.02 -25.05
CA PHE A 166 43.17 -25.74 -24.44
C PHE A 166 44.22 -24.63 -24.55
N ARG A 167 45.49 -24.97 -24.87
CA ARG A 167 46.52 -23.96 -25.21
C ARG A 167 46.20 -23.20 -26.48
N ARG A 168 45.35 -23.73 -27.36
CA ARG A 168 44.84 -22.99 -28.51
C ARG A 168 43.97 -21.84 -28.01
N SER A 169 44.33 -20.62 -28.37
CA SER A 169 43.74 -19.41 -27.86
C SER A 169 42.19 -19.37 -27.90
N GLY A 170 41.57 -19.92 -28.94
CA GLY A 170 40.14 -19.92 -29.10
C GLY A 170 39.39 -20.86 -28.14
N VAL A 171 39.91 -22.02 -27.80
CA VAL A 171 39.28 -22.98 -26.89
C VAL A 171 39.34 -22.47 -25.46
N TRP A 172 40.46 -21.97 -25.00
CA TRP A 172 40.61 -21.42 -23.66
C TRP A 172 39.76 -20.20 -23.45
N SER A 173 39.70 -19.29 -24.43
CA SER A 173 38.82 -18.12 -24.35
C SER A 173 37.34 -18.48 -24.21
N GLN A 174 36.90 -19.58 -24.81
CA GLN A 174 35.54 -20.08 -24.64
C GLN A 174 35.29 -20.57 -23.20
N VAL A 175 36.24 -21.29 -22.60
CA VAL A 175 36.13 -21.72 -21.20
C VAL A 175 36.05 -20.52 -20.27
N CYS A 176 36.90 -19.52 -20.43
CA CYS A 176 36.88 -18.29 -19.66
C CYS A 176 35.55 -17.55 -19.82
N ALA A 177 35.02 -17.43 -21.04
CA ALA A 177 33.71 -16.78 -21.28
C ALA A 177 32.56 -17.56 -20.69
N ARG A 178 32.61 -18.89 -20.61
CA ARG A 178 31.63 -19.75 -19.94
C ARG A 178 31.70 -19.55 -18.43
N GLY A 179 32.89 -19.56 -17.84
CA GLY A 179 33.09 -19.31 -16.41
C GLY A 179 32.60 -17.94 -15.95
N ALA A 180 32.90 -16.88 -16.73
CA ALA A 180 32.43 -15.55 -16.48
C ALA A 180 30.88 -15.47 -16.50
N ARG A 181 30.23 -16.11 -17.47
CA ARG A 181 28.75 -16.18 -17.52
C ARG A 181 28.15 -16.92 -16.33
N LEU A 182 28.79 -17.96 -15.83
CA LEU A 182 28.37 -18.66 -14.62
C LEU A 182 28.44 -17.73 -13.40
N ALA A 183 29.51 -16.92 -13.29
CA ALA A 183 29.66 -15.94 -12.21
C ALA A 183 28.62 -14.80 -12.29
N ASP A 184 28.12 -14.47 -13.49
CA ASP A 184 27.01 -13.51 -13.67
C ASP A 184 25.63 -14.10 -13.30
N GLN A 185 25.47 -15.42 -13.43
CA GLN A 185 24.20 -16.12 -13.21
C GLN A 185 23.99 -16.60 -11.76
N ARG A 186 25.09 -16.88 -11.07
CA ARG A 186 25.11 -17.37 -9.69
C ARG A 186 26.34 -16.88 -8.94
N VAL A 187 26.30 -16.95 -7.62
CA VAL A 187 27.48 -16.69 -6.80
C VAL A 187 28.47 -17.85 -6.96
N VAL A 188 29.63 -17.57 -7.54
CA VAL A 188 30.75 -18.52 -7.69
C VAL A 188 31.95 -17.99 -6.91
N ASN A 189 32.35 -18.70 -5.88
CA ASN A 189 33.58 -18.40 -5.14
C ASN A 189 34.69 -19.35 -5.56
N ALA A 190 35.82 -18.81 -6.00
CA ALA A 190 36.94 -19.58 -6.44
C ALA A 190 38.15 -19.39 -5.53
N TYR A 191 38.76 -20.48 -5.10
CA TYR A 191 39.89 -20.51 -4.17
C TYR A 191 41.03 -21.25 -4.80
N ALA A 192 42.20 -20.60 -4.94
CA ALA A 192 43.43 -21.25 -5.30
C ALA A 192 44.26 -21.49 -4.03
N VAL A 193 44.66 -22.73 -3.82
CA VAL A 193 45.55 -23.15 -2.73
C VAL A 193 46.88 -23.58 -3.32
N PRO A 194 47.84 -22.65 -3.40
CA PRO A 194 49.15 -22.98 -3.95
C PRO A 194 49.98 -23.80 -2.94
N MET A 195 50.53 -24.93 -3.38
CA MET A 195 51.47 -25.71 -2.57
C MET A 195 52.92 -25.27 -2.86
N SER A 196 53.15 -24.39 -3.86
CA SER A 196 54.40 -23.75 -4.23
C SER A 196 54.17 -22.59 -5.19
N ASP A 197 55.19 -22.05 -5.86
CA ASP A 197 55.06 -21.05 -6.95
C ASP A 197 54.31 -21.66 -8.15
N ALA A 198 53.00 -21.65 -8.11
CA ALA A 198 52.12 -22.24 -9.11
C ALA A 198 51.45 -21.17 -9.98
N ASP A 199 51.03 -21.53 -11.20
CA ASP A 199 50.23 -20.66 -12.09
C ASP A 199 48.71 -20.84 -11.89
N GLY A 200 48.30 -21.65 -10.91
CA GLY A 200 46.91 -22.05 -10.69
C GLY A 200 45.98 -20.89 -10.37
N ASP A 201 46.41 -19.94 -9.56
CA ASP A 201 45.69 -18.73 -9.19
C ASP A 201 45.36 -17.86 -10.40
N LYS A 202 46.36 -17.65 -11.29
CA LYS A 202 46.19 -16.85 -12.50
C LYS A 202 45.19 -17.48 -13.47
N LEU A 203 45.30 -18.82 -13.67
CA LEU A 203 44.40 -19.54 -14.55
C LEU A 203 42.97 -19.61 -13.98
N LEU A 204 42.83 -19.85 -12.69
CA LEU A 204 41.55 -19.84 -12.00
C LEU A 204 40.88 -18.46 -12.10
N GLY A 205 41.64 -17.35 -11.91
CA GLY A 205 41.18 -15.98 -12.05
C GLY A 205 40.76 -15.57 -13.45
N GLN A 206 41.32 -16.22 -14.49
CA GLN A 206 40.86 -16.03 -15.88
C GLN A 206 39.45 -16.63 -16.11
N VAL A 207 39.13 -17.73 -15.42
CA VAL A 207 37.85 -18.42 -15.56
C VAL A 207 36.80 -17.84 -14.63
N PHE A 208 37.15 -17.61 -13.37
CA PHE A 208 36.27 -17.08 -12.33
C PHE A 208 36.80 -15.76 -11.78
N PRO A 209 36.27 -14.62 -12.19
CA PRO A 209 36.68 -13.31 -11.66
C PRO A 209 36.51 -13.24 -10.12
N GLY A 210 37.45 -12.60 -9.45
CA GLY A 210 37.41 -12.47 -7.98
C GLY A 210 37.96 -13.69 -7.21
N VAL A 211 38.83 -14.48 -7.84
CA VAL A 211 39.53 -15.59 -7.16
C VAL A 211 40.23 -15.11 -5.87
N ILE A 212 40.12 -15.93 -4.85
CA ILE A 212 40.72 -15.68 -3.53
C ILE A 212 41.95 -16.59 -3.41
N THR A 213 43.13 -15.97 -3.44
CA THR A 213 44.37 -16.66 -3.15
C THR A 213 44.83 -16.29 -1.74
N PRO A 214 44.95 -17.25 -0.82
CA PRO A 214 45.43 -16.95 0.53
C PRO A 214 46.93 -16.51 0.50
N GLU A 215 47.22 -15.44 1.19
CA GLU A 215 48.60 -14.90 1.35
C GLU A 215 49.37 -15.59 2.49
N LEU A 216 49.36 -16.90 2.57
CA LEU A 216 50.03 -17.61 3.65
C LEU A 216 51.19 -18.43 3.13
N PRO A 217 52.31 -18.54 3.87
CA PRO A 217 53.42 -19.39 3.52
C PRO A 217 52.97 -20.87 3.34
N PRO A 218 53.62 -21.62 2.45
CA PRO A 218 53.26 -23.02 2.17
C PRO A 218 53.29 -23.94 3.41
N ASP A 219 54.08 -23.60 4.42
CA ASP A 219 54.19 -24.33 5.69
C ASP A 219 52.96 -24.16 6.60
N GLN A 220 52.08 -23.16 6.29
CA GLN A 220 50.81 -22.91 7.04
C GLN A 220 49.57 -23.39 6.27
N PHE A 221 49.72 -24.43 5.45
CA PHE A 221 48.68 -24.93 4.58
C PHE A 221 47.39 -25.31 5.32
N ALA A 222 47.50 -26.00 6.48
CA ALA A 222 46.34 -26.36 7.30
C ALA A 222 45.57 -25.13 7.82
N GLU A 223 46.28 -24.08 8.26
CA GLU A 223 45.68 -22.84 8.68
C GLU A 223 44.98 -22.09 7.53
N THR A 224 45.62 -22.14 6.35
CA THR A 224 45.02 -21.62 5.09
C THR A 224 43.67 -22.25 4.79
N LEU A 225 43.61 -23.57 4.87
CA LEU A 225 42.39 -24.33 4.61
C LEU A 225 41.31 -24.08 5.65
N ARG A 226 41.70 -23.98 6.92
CA ARG A 226 40.76 -23.61 7.99
C ARG A 226 40.14 -22.20 7.76
N ARG A 227 40.94 -21.25 7.30
CA ARG A 227 40.44 -19.90 6.95
C ARG A 227 39.54 -19.94 5.70
N ILE A 228 39.87 -20.74 4.71
CA ILE A 228 39.03 -20.94 3.52
C ILE A 228 37.71 -21.56 3.93
N LYS A 229 37.70 -22.60 4.78
CA LYS A 229 36.48 -23.22 5.29
C LYS A 229 35.56 -22.20 5.95
N ASN A 230 36.10 -21.40 6.88
CA ASN A 230 35.30 -20.37 7.58
C ASN A 230 34.76 -19.31 6.59
N ARG A 231 35.57 -18.97 5.57
CA ARG A 231 35.17 -18.04 4.52
C ARG A 231 34.08 -18.62 3.63
N MET A 232 34.17 -19.90 3.28
CA MET A 232 33.16 -20.62 2.49
C MET A 232 31.80 -20.59 3.17
N GLY A 233 31.70 -20.82 4.48
CA GLY A 233 30.46 -20.70 5.26
C GLY A 233 29.88 -19.27 5.22
N ARG A 234 30.75 -18.25 5.39
CA ARG A 234 30.32 -16.84 5.29
C ARG A 234 29.85 -16.49 3.90
N HIS A 235 30.54 -16.93 2.85
CA HIS A 235 30.15 -16.69 1.45
C HIS A 235 28.85 -17.42 1.09
N LYS A 236 28.64 -18.62 1.61
CA LYS A 236 27.37 -19.35 1.47
C LYS A 236 26.23 -18.55 2.08
N ALA A 237 26.39 -18.06 3.31
CA ALA A 237 25.41 -17.16 3.97
C ALA A 237 25.17 -15.89 3.14
N SER A 238 26.25 -15.23 2.70
CA SER A 238 26.19 -14.03 1.84
C SER A 238 25.37 -14.26 0.58
N ALA A 239 25.59 -15.41 -0.09
CA ALA A 239 24.89 -15.75 -1.33
C ALA A 239 23.38 -15.90 -1.08
N TYR A 240 22.98 -16.60 -0.04
CA TYR A 240 21.56 -16.76 0.30
C TYR A 240 20.90 -15.46 0.75
N LEU A 241 21.61 -14.61 1.51
CA LEU A 241 21.11 -13.29 1.88
C LEU A 241 20.95 -12.38 0.68
N THR A 242 21.90 -12.41 -0.27
CA THR A 242 21.85 -11.58 -1.49
C THR A 242 20.73 -12.02 -2.43
N ALA A 243 20.46 -13.32 -2.51
CA ALA A 243 19.40 -13.90 -3.34
C ALA A 243 18.01 -13.76 -2.69
N ASP A 244 17.92 -13.41 -1.40
CA ASP A 244 16.66 -13.33 -0.69
C ASP A 244 15.81 -12.14 -1.15
N ASN A 245 14.51 -12.39 -1.27
CA ASN A 245 13.55 -11.38 -1.66
C ASN A 245 13.12 -10.54 -0.43
N THR A 246 13.89 -9.50 -0.09
CA THR A 246 13.65 -8.65 1.07
C THR A 246 12.48 -7.67 0.83
N ARG A 247 11.31 -8.19 0.46
CA ARG A 247 10.09 -7.41 0.22
C ARG A 247 9.06 -7.66 1.30
N VAL A 248 8.36 -6.60 1.67
CA VAL A 248 7.13 -6.66 2.45
C VAL A 248 5.99 -6.21 1.56
N ARG A 249 5.04 -7.10 1.32
CA ARG A 249 3.79 -6.75 0.66
C ARG A 249 2.80 -6.24 1.70
N ALA A 250 2.21 -5.07 1.45
CA ALA A 250 1.18 -4.50 2.30
C ALA A 250 -0.07 -4.21 1.47
N SER A 251 -1.21 -4.69 1.92
CA SER A 251 -2.50 -4.45 1.27
C SER A 251 -3.60 -4.19 2.30
N VAL A 252 -4.52 -3.32 1.96
CA VAL A 252 -5.76 -3.15 2.72
C VAL A 252 -6.69 -4.32 2.41
N VAL A 253 -7.28 -4.93 3.45
CA VAL A 253 -8.12 -6.12 3.28
C VAL A 253 -9.53 -5.74 2.86
N GLY A 254 -9.89 -6.05 1.62
CA GLY A 254 -11.22 -5.86 1.03
C GLY A 254 -11.61 -4.41 0.72
N PRO A 255 -12.77 -4.20 0.11
CA PRO A 255 -13.30 -2.86 -0.14
C PRO A 255 -13.72 -2.21 1.18
N ILE A 256 -13.25 -1.00 1.45
CA ILE A 256 -13.50 -0.28 2.69
C ILE A 256 -14.58 0.77 2.48
N ARG A 257 -15.66 0.67 3.27
CA ARG A 257 -16.71 1.69 3.33
C ARG A 257 -16.77 2.31 4.72
N ILE A 258 -16.35 3.55 4.83
CA ILE A 258 -16.30 4.28 6.11
C ILE A 258 -17.60 5.07 6.29
N THR A 259 -18.43 4.61 7.22
CA THR A 259 -19.72 5.23 7.53
C THR A 259 -19.69 6.07 8.82
N GLY A 260 -18.77 5.73 9.73
CA GLY A 260 -18.61 6.38 11.02
C GLY A 260 -17.68 7.60 11.00
N ARG A 261 -17.48 8.18 12.19
CA ARG A 261 -16.47 9.22 12.42
C ARG A 261 -15.07 8.63 12.49
N THR A 262 -14.97 7.42 13.00
CA THR A 262 -13.75 6.62 13.07
C THR A 262 -14.05 5.24 12.51
N ALA A 263 -13.10 4.61 11.89
CA ALA A 263 -13.18 3.24 11.43
C ALA A 263 -11.83 2.55 11.64
N SER A 264 -11.86 1.22 11.80
CA SER A 264 -10.68 0.38 11.76
C SER A 264 -10.51 -0.16 10.34
N VAL A 265 -9.30 -0.06 9.83
CA VAL A 265 -8.92 -0.54 8.49
C VAL A 265 -7.90 -1.65 8.68
N PRO A 266 -8.25 -2.89 8.36
CA PRO A 266 -7.31 -4.00 8.43
C PRO A 266 -6.31 -3.93 7.29
N VAL A 267 -5.03 -3.97 7.64
CA VAL A 267 -3.89 -4.02 6.73
C VAL A 267 -3.18 -5.35 6.88
N LEU A 268 -3.13 -6.12 5.82
CA LEU A 268 -2.37 -7.35 5.74
C LEU A 268 -0.94 -7.02 5.33
N LEU A 269 0.02 -7.42 6.16
CA LEU A 269 1.44 -7.37 5.89
C LEU A 269 1.96 -8.78 5.68
N THR A 270 2.67 -9.01 4.59
CA THR A 270 3.27 -10.31 4.27
C THR A 270 4.74 -10.12 3.94
N SER A 271 5.61 -10.83 4.65
CA SER A 271 7.03 -10.92 4.31
C SER A 271 7.22 -11.91 3.17
N GLU A 272 7.81 -11.47 2.06
CA GLU A 272 8.21 -12.33 0.94
C GLU A 272 9.63 -12.88 1.12
N SER A 273 10.34 -12.44 2.15
CA SER A 273 11.66 -12.94 2.49
C SER A 273 11.61 -14.40 2.95
N THR A 274 12.59 -15.18 2.50
CA THR A 274 12.76 -16.58 2.87
C THR A 274 13.59 -16.75 4.14
N TYR A 275 14.56 -15.86 4.34
CA TYR A 275 15.56 -16.01 5.41
C TYR A 275 15.58 -14.81 6.36
N VAL A 276 15.37 -13.60 5.85
CA VAL A 276 15.62 -12.35 6.58
C VAL A 276 14.38 -11.88 7.32
N PRO A 277 14.45 -11.63 8.64
CA PRO A 277 13.36 -10.97 9.36
C PRO A 277 13.25 -9.51 8.93
N MET A 278 12.02 -9.04 8.75
CA MET A 278 11.72 -7.69 8.29
C MET A 278 11.14 -6.86 9.44
N SER A 279 11.59 -5.63 9.56
CA SER A 279 11.02 -4.65 10.50
C SER A 279 10.18 -3.64 9.71
N VAL A 280 8.95 -3.46 10.11
CA VAL A 280 8.01 -2.47 9.53
C VAL A 280 7.74 -1.40 10.58
N ASP A 281 8.13 -0.18 10.31
CA ASP A 281 7.96 0.97 11.21
C ASP A 281 7.12 2.07 10.55
N ALA A 282 6.57 2.96 11.39
CA ALA A 282 5.73 4.08 10.95
C ALA A 282 4.59 3.65 10.00
N LEU A 283 3.97 2.49 10.29
CA LEU A 283 2.89 1.96 9.46
C LEU A 283 1.69 2.91 9.46
N GLY A 284 1.31 3.40 8.30
CA GLY A 284 0.24 4.35 8.08
C GLY A 284 -0.51 4.10 6.78
N LEU A 285 -1.51 4.95 6.49
CA LEU A 285 -2.29 4.89 5.27
C LEU A 285 -2.20 6.21 4.50
N THR A 286 -2.11 6.12 3.17
CA THR A 286 -2.36 7.24 2.27
C THR A 286 -3.83 7.24 1.87
N THR A 287 -4.46 8.39 1.89
CA THR A 287 -5.93 8.51 1.75
C THR A 287 -6.40 8.79 0.34
N GLY A 288 -5.49 8.96 -0.64
CA GLY A 288 -5.84 9.20 -2.05
C GLY A 288 -6.85 10.34 -2.28
N GLY A 289 -6.81 11.39 -1.47
CA GLY A 289 -7.75 12.52 -1.55
C GLY A 289 -9.06 12.34 -0.78
N LEU A 290 -9.26 11.22 -0.11
CA LEU A 290 -10.39 11.04 0.82
C LEU A 290 -10.24 11.94 2.06
N PRO A 291 -11.34 12.47 2.62
CA PRO A 291 -11.32 13.32 3.81
C PRO A 291 -11.09 12.50 5.08
N LEU A 292 -9.93 11.88 5.17
CA LEU A 292 -9.53 11.01 6.26
C LEU A 292 -8.19 11.47 6.86
N GLU A 293 -8.08 11.42 8.17
CA GLU A 293 -6.84 11.46 8.91
C GLU A 293 -6.47 10.05 9.33
N THR A 294 -5.20 9.68 9.17
CA THR A 294 -4.66 8.40 9.59
C THR A 294 -3.67 8.63 10.73
N THR A 295 -3.71 7.74 11.71
CA THR A 295 -2.70 7.74 12.77
C THR A 295 -1.73 6.60 12.48
N ALA A 296 -0.45 6.93 12.28
CA ALA A 296 0.57 5.91 12.14
C ALA A 296 0.68 5.10 13.44
N ARG A 297 0.87 3.79 13.30
CA ARG A 297 1.14 2.92 14.44
C ARG A 297 2.55 3.23 14.97
N PRO A 298 2.71 3.56 16.24
CA PRO A 298 4.04 3.75 16.82
C PRO A 298 4.73 2.41 17.07
N GLY A 299 6.03 2.37 16.81
CA GLY A 299 6.93 1.24 17.10
C GLY A 299 7.00 0.20 16.00
N PRO A 300 8.16 -0.47 15.91
CA PRO A 300 8.44 -1.45 14.89
C PRO A 300 7.63 -2.73 15.08
N LEU A 301 7.18 -3.30 13.97
CA LEU A 301 6.58 -4.62 13.88
C LEU A 301 7.58 -5.54 13.18
N ILE A 302 8.04 -6.59 13.86
CA ILE A 302 8.95 -7.56 13.28
C ILE A 302 8.14 -8.69 12.64
N LEU A 303 8.34 -8.87 11.35
CA LEU A 303 7.81 -10.00 10.57
C LEU A 303 8.90 -11.05 10.37
N ARG A 304 8.60 -12.28 10.74
CA ARG A 304 9.48 -13.42 10.42
C ARG A 304 9.43 -13.74 8.92
N PRO A 305 10.39 -14.49 8.39
CA PRO A 305 10.33 -15.01 7.03
C PRO A 305 8.99 -15.68 6.74
N HIS A 306 8.41 -15.41 5.56
CA HIS A 306 7.09 -15.91 5.13
C HIS A 306 5.92 -15.63 6.07
N GLN A 307 6.09 -14.76 7.05
CA GLN A 307 5.01 -14.42 7.97
C GLN A 307 4.03 -13.43 7.35
N SER A 308 2.74 -13.71 7.55
CA SER A 308 1.66 -12.78 7.30
C SER A 308 1.01 -12.35 8.61
N THR A 309 0.73 -11.07 8.74
CA THR A 309 0.10 -10.48 9.94
C THR A 309 -0.88 -9.41 9.52
N THR A 310 -2.05 -9.39 10.17
CA THR A 310 -3.02 -8.31 9.98
C THR A 310 -2.91 -7.31 11.12
N VAL A 311 -2.82 -6.03 10.75
CA VAL A 311 -2.72 -4.90 11.67
C VAL A 311 -3.92 -3.98 11.46
N GLU A 312 -4.59 -3.62 12.54
CA GLU A 312 -5.72 -2.68 12.52
C GLU A 312 -5.20 -1.24 12.62
N LEU A 313 -5.47 -0.42 11.60
CA LEU A 313 -5.15 1.00 11.61
C LEU A 313 -6.43 1.83 11.78
N THR A 314 -6.41 2.78 12.69
CA THR A 314 -7.54 3.66 12.90
C THR A 314 -7.49 4.84 11.94
N VAL A 315 -8.58 5.04 11.21
CA VAL A 315 -8.81 6.21 10.39
C VAL A 315 -9.91 7.07 10.99
N ARG A 316 -9.77 8.38 10.89
CA ARG A 316 -10.74 9.35 11.36
C ARG A 316 -11.18 10.23 10.22
N ARG A 317 -12.50 10.34 10.02
CA ARG A 317 -13.06 11.23 9.01
C ARG A 317 -12.85 12.69 9.40
N THR A 318 -12.31 13.48 8.47
CA THR A 318 -12.20 14.94 8.56
C THR A 318 -13.28 15.60 7.71
N GLY A 319 -13.58 16.87 8.00
CA GLY A 319 -14.51 17.67 7.21
C GLY A 319 -15.93 17.75 7.75
N TRP A 320 -16.73 18.58 7.08
CA TRP A 320 -18.11 18.89 7.45
C TRP A 320 -19.04 17.74 7.11
N ARG A 321 -20.12 17.57 7.93
CA ARG A 321 -21.19 16.66 7.60
C ARG A 321 -22.00 17.24 6.43
N HIS A 322 -22.01 16.55 5.32
CA HIS A 322 -22.91 16.83 4.22
C HIS A 322 -24.20 16.04 4.40
N VAL A 323 -25.34 16.65 4.08
CA VAL A 323 -26.63 15.97 4.09
C VAL A 323 -27.01 15.63 2.66
N GLY A 324 -27.13 14.36 2.36
CA GLY A 324 -27.59 13.88 1.05
C GLY A 324 -29.12 13.82 0.98
N ILE A 325 -29.67 13.97 -0.21
CA ILE A 325 -31.09 13.80 -0.49
C ILE A 325 -31.31 12.46 -1.17
N GLY A 326 -32.06 11.57 -0.54
CA GLY A 326 -32.32 10.23 -1.07
C GLY A 326 -31.21 9.23 -0.77
N HIS A 327 -29.96 9.58 -1.02
CA HIS A 327 -28.78 8.77 -0.76
C HIS A 327 -27.79 9.52 0.14
N PRO A 328 -27.01 8.81 0.99
CA PRO A 328 -25.93 9.43 1.73
C PRO A 328 -24.88 9.95 0.72
N PRO A 329 -24.34 11.16 0.92
CA PRO A 329 -23.25 11.63 0.08
C PRO A 329 -22.01 10.79 0.35
N GLU A 330 -21.48 10.15 -0.68
CA GLU A 330 -20.29 9.32 -0.65
C GLU A 330 -19.20 9.94 -1.49
N GLN A 331 -17.97 9.75 -1.09
CA GLN A 331 -16.78 10.09 -1.86
C GLN A 331 -15.95 8.84 -2.05
N ASP A 332 -15.72 8.49 -3.31
CA ASP A 332 -14.87 7.37 -3.69
C ASP A 332 -13.41 7.80 -3.82
N GLY A 333 -12.51 6.90 -3.52
CA GLY A 333 -11.08 7.10 -3.62
C GLY A 333 -10.33 5.79 -3.43
N ALA A 334 -9.05 5.89 -3.09
CA ALA A 334 -8.22 4.72 -2.81
C ALA A 334 -7.44 4.90 -1.50
N LEU A 335 -7.27 3.80 -0.78
CA LEU A 335 -6.37 3.71 0.37
C LEU A 335 -5.11 2.96 -0.04
N GLY A 336 -3.96 3.58 0.16
CA GLY A 336 -2.66 2.95 0.04
C GLY A 336 -2.03 2.74 1.41
N VAL A 337 -1.03 1.89 1.50
CA VAL A 337 -0.26 1.66 2.73
C VAL A 337 1.08 2.35 2.62
N THR A 338 1.55 2.97 3.69
CA THR A 338 2.89 3.54 3.82
C THR A 338 3.57 2.99 5.05
N ALA A 339 4.84 2.63 4.94
CA ALA A 339 5.67 2.23 6.06
C ALA A 339 7.14 2.41 5.72
N ALA A 340 7.98 2.56 6.73
CA ALA A 340 9.40 2.36 6.61
C ALA A 340 9.71 0.88 6.82
N VAL A 341 10.42 0.26 5.87
CA VAL A 341 10.81 -1.15 5.95
C VAL A 341 12.32 -1.24 6.12
N ALA A 342 12.75 -1.98 7.10
CA ALA A 342 14.15 -2.23 7.43
C ALA A 342 14.34 -3.71 7.78
N THR A 343 15.55 -4.09 8.10
CA THR A 343 15.85 -5.39 8.69
C THR A 343 16.79 -5.21 9.88
N PRO A 344 16.58 -5.93 10.98
CA PRO A 344 17.53 -5.95 12.09
C PRO A 344 18.88 -6.58 11.73
N TRP A 345 18.98 -7.22 10.57
CA TRP A 345 20.23 -7.85 10.09
C TRP A 345 21.07 -6.93 9.20
N HIS A 346 20.73 -5.64 9.07
CA HIS A 346 21.38 -4.74 8.13
C HIS A 346 22.89 -4.62 8.32
N SER A 347 23.35 -4.41 9.55
CA SER A 347 24.79 -4.31 9.88
C SER A 347 25.53 -5.62 9.67
N ALA A 348 24.98 -6.71 10.17
CA ALA A 348 25.57 -8.04 10.03
C ALA A 348 25.63 -8.51 8.57
N ALA A 349 24.60 -8.24 7.77
CA ALA A 349 24.60 -8.55 6.36
C ALA A 349 25.62 -7.72 5.57
N ALA A 350 25.85 -6.47 5.95
CA ALA A 350 26.91 -5.66 5.37
C ALA A 350 28.33 -6.22 5.67
N GLU A 351 28.55 -6.75 6.90
CA GLU A 351 29.79 -7.45 7.26
C GLU A 351 29.98 -8.76 6.48
N LEU A 352 28.89 -9.33 5.98
CA LEU A 352 28.90 -10.54 5.13
C LEU A 352 28.95 -10.23 3.63
N ASP A 353 29.20 -8.98 3.25
CA ASP A 353 29.16 -8.51 1.85
C ASP A 353 27.81 -8.77 1.14
N ALA A 354 26.71 -8.78 1.91
CA ALA A 354 25.36 -9.00 1.41
C ALA A 354 24.45 -7.81 1.73
N PRO A 355 24.58 -6.66 1.04
CA PRO A 355 23.78 -5.47 1.36
C PRO A 355 22.29 -5.71 1.08
N LEU A 356 21.51 -5.84 2.14
CA LEU A 356 20.07 -6.01 2.06
C LEU A 356 19.38 -4.69 1.70
N LYS A 357 18.40 -4.76 0.80
CA LYS A 357 17.61 -3.60 0.35
C LYS A 357 16.11 -3.85 0.60
N PRO A 358 15.66 -3.71 1.85
CA PRO A 358 14.26 -3.89 2.17
C PRO A 358 13.35 -2.94 1.38
N THR A 359 12.27 -3.46 0.83
CA THR A 359 11.32 -2.67 0.05
C THR A 359 9.88 -2.96 0.46
N LEU A 360 9.02 -1.91 0.40
CA LEU A 360 7.59 -2.03 0.59
C LEU A 360 6.89 -2.07 -0.77
N VAL A 361 6.09 -3.10 -1.00
CA VAL A 361 5.20 -3.20 -2.17
C VAL A 361 3.77 -3.00 -1.70
N THR A 362 3.10 -2.00 -2.26
CA THR A 362 1.72 -1.66 -1.88
C THR A 362 0.83 -1.59 -3.10
N GLU A 363 -0.39 -2.08 -2.94
CA GLU A 363 -1.44 -1.94 -3.94
C GLU A 363 -2.57 -1.09 -3.36
N PRO A 364 -2.90 0.06 -3.97
CA PRO A 364 -4.01 0.87 -3.50
C PRO A 364 -5.33 0.12 -3.66
N GLN A 365 -6.15 0.13 -2.62
CA GLN A 365 -7.46 -0.52 -2.62
C GLN A 365 -8.59 0.52 -2.70
N PRO A 366 -9.67 0.23 -3.46
CA PRO A 366 -10.79 1.13 -3.54
C PRO A 366 -11.46 1.30 -2.17
N ALA A 367 -11.77 2.54 -1.83
CA ALA A 367 -12.44 2.88 -0.58
C ALA A 367 -13.48 3.97 -0.82
N SER A 368 -14.57 3.93 -0.06
CA SER A 368 -15.57 4.98 -0.06
C SER A 368 -15.81 5.53 1.35
N VAL A 369 -16.05 6.83 1.42
CA VAL A 369 -16.34 7.54 2.68
C VAL A 369 -17.72 8.16 2.61
N VAL A 370 -18.58 7.78 3.54
CA VAL A 370 -19.90 8.39 3.70
C VAL A 370 -19.76 9.70 4.46
N LEU A 371 -20.02 10.82 3.79
CA LEU A 371 -19.78 12.16 4.32
C LEU A 371 -20.86 12.63 5.31
N GLY A 372 -22.05 12.01 5.28
CA GLY A 372 -23.13 12.39 6.18
C GLY A 372 -24.38 11.53 6.03
N PRO A 373 -25.45 11.87 6.79
CA PRO A 373 -26.70 11.15 6.73
C PRO A 373 -27.46 11.42 5.43
N ALA A 374 -28.23 10.44 4.98
CA ALA A 374 -29.26 10.63 3.96
C ALA A 374 -30.56 11.10 4.61
N VAL A 375 -31.16 12.15 4.09
CA VAL A 375 -32.54 12.51 4.39
C VAL A 375 -33.43 11.86 3.32
N PRO A 376 -34.36 10.98 3.69
CA PRO A 376 -35.28 10.39 2.72
C PRO A 376 -36.01 11.48 1.93
N ALA A 377 -36.05 11.37 0.62
CA ALA A 377 -36.71 12.33 -0.26
C ALA A 377 -38.19 12.57 0.14
N SER A 378 -38.84 11.57 0.74
CA SER A 378 -40.18 11.66 1.28
C SER A 378 -40.35 12.76 2.33
N TYR A 379 -39.35 13.01 3.19
CA TYR A 379 -39.43 14.10 4.20
C TYR A 379 -39.37 15.47 3.53
N LEU A 380 -38.65 15.66 2.46
CA LEU A 380 -38.67 16.90 1.70
C LEU A 380 -40.02 17.12 1.03
N VAL A 381 -40.60 16.08 0.43
CA VAL A 381 -41.97 16.14 -0.14
C VAL A 381 -42.99 16.49 0.93
N VAL A 382 -42.96 15.82 2.07
CA VAL A 382 -43.83 16.12 3.20
C VAL A 382 -43.63 17.54 3.72
N GLY A 383 -42.39 17.99 3.84
CA GLY A 383 -42.03 19.36 4.25
C GLY A 383 -42.60 20.42 3.29
N VAL A 384 -42.42 20.23 1.98
CA VAL A 384 -42.92 21.11 0.93
C VAL A 384 -44.46 21.12 0.91
N LEU A 385 -45.09 19.96 0.99
CA LEU A 385 -46.55 19.85 1.06
C LEU A 385 -47.11 20.52 2.33
N GLY A 386 -46.46 20.29 3.48
CA GLY A 386 -46.83 20.95 4.74
C GLY A 386 -46.69 22.46 4.68
N ALA A 387 -45.61 22.99 4.18
CA ALA A 387 -45.39 24.42 3.98
C ALA A 387 -46.42 25.03 3.02
N SER A 388 -46.74 24.32 1.94
CA SER A 388 -47.72 24.71 0.94
C SER A 388 -49.14 24.75 1.53
N ALA A 389 -49.51 23.73 2.36
CA ALA A 389 -50.77 23.66 3.05
C ALA A 389 -50.94 24.81 4.08
N ILE A 390 -49.88 25.09 4.88
CA ILE A 390 -49.84 26.22 5.80
C ILE A 390 -50.01 27.56 5.06
N GLY A 391 -49.26 27.74 3.95
CA GLY A 391 -49.35 28.92 3.11
C GLY A 391 -50.75 29.11 2.54
N LEU A 392 -51.37 28.02 2.03
CA LEU A 392 -52.74 28.04 1.52
C LEU A 392 -53.76 28.36 2.61
N ALA A 393 -53.67 27.71 3.78
CA ALA A 393 -54.52 27.98 4.91
C ALA A 393 -54.46 29.45 5.36
N TRP A 394 -53.22 29.98 5.47
CA TRP A 394 -53.03 31.39 5.80
C TRP A 394 -53.60 32.33 4.73
N PHE A 395 -53.45 32.01 3.45
CA PHE A 395 -54.05 32.76 2.35
C PHE A 395 -55.59 32.73 2.41
N LEU A 396 -56.21 31.58 2.67
CA LEU A 396 -57.65 31.43 2.80
C LEU A 396 -58.20 32.22 4.00
N ILE A 397 -57.53 32.15 5.15
CA ILE A 397 -57.90 32.94 6.34
C ILE A 397 -57.78 34.45 6.03
N ALA A 398 -56.70 34.88 5.41
CA ALA A 398 -56.51 36.26 5.03
C ALA A 398 -57.59 36.75 4.02
N ARG A 399 -58.03 35.84 3.11
CA ARG A 399 -59.11 36.13 2.15
C ARG A 399 -60.47 36.17 2.84
N ALA A 400 -60.75 35.26 3.77
CA ALA A 400 -62.02 35.21 4.52
C ALA A 400 -62.22 36.46 5.41
N ARG A 401 -61.13 37.02 5.91
CA ARG A 401 -61.16 38.26 6.73
C ARG A 401 -61.37 39.55 5.92
N ARG A 402 -61.45 39.46 4.58
CA ARG A 402 -61.79 40.62 3.74
C ARG A 402 -63.29 40.78 3.62
N THR A 403 -63.79 41.92 4.01
CA THR A 403 -65.22 42.29 3.87
C THR A 403 -65.47 42.90 2.48
N ALA A 404 -66.75 42.88 2.09
CA ALA A 404 -67.16 43.59 0.87
C ALA A 404 -67.02 45.11 1.10
N LEU A 405 -66.48 45.77 0.05
CA LEU A 405 -66.37 47.22 0.02
C LEU A 405 -67.80 47.80 -0.26
N SER A 406 -68.45 48.31 0.75
CA SER A 406 -69.74 49.01 0.60
C SER A 406 -69.65 50.44 1.05
N GLY A 407 -70.55 51.28 0.58
CA GLY A 407 -70.59 52.70 0.96
C GLY A 407 -69.95 53.67 -0.02
N THR A 408 -69.65 54.86 0.45
CA THR A 408 -69.10 55.93 -0.37
C THR A 408 -67.87 56.53 0.30
N LEU A 409 -66.74 56.61 -0.44
CA LEU A 409 -65.59 57.33 0.03
C LEU A 409 -65.49 58.67 -0.67
N LEU A 410 -65.56 59.75 0.11
CA LEU A 410 -65.32 61.09 -0.37
C LEU A 410 -63.80 61.41 -0.27
N ILE A 411 -63.19 61.90 -1.37
CA ILE A 411 -61.82 62.26 -1.42
C ILE A 411 -61.73 63.78 -1.75
N ARG A 412 -61.13 64.55 -0.83
CA ARG A 412 -60.92 65.99 -1.06
C ARG A 412 -59.50 66.36 -1.04
N GLU A 413 -58.95 66.70 -2.22
CA GLU A 413 -57.60 67.26 -2.32
C GLU A 413 -57.60 68.78 -2.09
N PRO A 414 -56.45 69.39 -1.66
CA PRO A 414 -56.37 70.83 -1.47
C PRO A 414 -56.69 71.57 -2.79
N GLY A 415 -57.63 72.58 -2.72
CA GLY A 415 -58.04 73.35 -3.85
C GLY A 415 -59.20 72.77 -4.67
N MET A 416 -59.75 71.65 -4.33
CA MET A 416 -60.99 71.15 -4.96
C MET A 416 -62.25 71.83 -4.42
N ALA A 417 -63.10 72.34 -5.32
CA ALA A 417 -64.41 72.95 -4.94
C ALA A 417 -65.40 71.86 -4.45
N GLU A 418 -65.43 70.69 -5.08
CA GLU A 418 -66.28 69.57 -4.71
C GLU A 418 -65.45 68.29 -4.44
N PRO A 419 -65.76 67.47 -3.42
CA PRO A 419 -65.07 66.22 -3.15
C PRO A 419 -65.39 65.18 -4.20
N TYR A 420 -64.38 64.41 -4.58
CA TYR A 420 -64.55 63.26 -5.46
C TYR A 420 -65.26 62.12 -4.73
N ARG A 421 -66.36 61.62 -5.28
CA ARG A 421 -67.09 60.51 -4.72
C ARG A 421 -66.76 59.20 -5.33
N LEU A 422 -66.17 58.31 -4.55
CA LEU A 422 -65.88 56.95 -4.95
C LEU A 422 -66.90 56.01 -4.36
N ILE A 423 -67.81 55.48 -5.18
CA ILE A 423 -68.86 54.51 -4.74
C ILE A 423 -68.13 53.11 -4.66
N LEU A 424 -68.20 52.55 -3.43
CA LEU A 424 -67.62 51.24 -3.16
C LEU A 424 -68.70 50.17 -3.43
N ARG A 425 -68.63 49.50 -4.59
CA ARG A 425 -69.63 48.51 -5.03
C ARG A 425 -69.21 47.09 -4.68
N GLY A 426 -69.50 46.61 -3.49
CA GLY A 426 -69.69 45.20 -3.12
C GLY A 426 -68.53 44.19 -3.37
N GLY A 427 -67.37 44.58 -3.77
CA GLY A 427 -66.24 43.68 -4.07
C GLY A 427 -65.38 43.37 -2.83
N ARG A 428 -65.05 42.08 -2.58
CA ARG A 428 -64.08 41.63 -1.53
C ARG A 428 -62.61 41.86 -1.90
N GLY A 429 -62.36 42.81 -2.78
CA GLY A 429 -61.05 43.04 -3.33
C GLY A 429 -60.47 44.41 -2.99
N ARG A 430 -59.35 44.72 -3.61
CA ARG A 430 -58.71 46.05 -3.58
C ARG A 430 -59.27 46.91 -4.69
N MET A 431 -59.93 47.97 -4.37
CA MET A 431 -60.38 48.96 -5.35
C MET A 431 -59.29 50.01 -5.55
N ARG A 432 -59.02 50.35 -6.80
CA ARG A 432 -58.07 51.40 -7.16
C ARG A 432 -58.82 52.67 -7.61
N PHE A 433 -58.28 53.79 -7.25
CA PHE A 433 -58.80 55.11 -7.68
C PHE A 433 -57.62 56.02 -8.09
N PRO A 434 -57.77 56.96 -9.04
CA PRO A 434 -58.91 57.10 -9.93
C PRO A 434 -59.06 55.85 -10.77
N PRO A 435 -60.27 55.50 -11.20
CA PRO A 435 -60.47 54.46 -12.20
C PRO A 435 -59.78 54.89 -13.47
N ARG A 436 -59.01 54.03 -14.06
CA ARG A 436 -57.97 54.26 -15.09
C ARG A 436 -58.35 55.10 -16.34
N ARG A 437 -59.55 55.69 -16.45
CA ARG A 437 -60.00 56.41 -17.67
C ARG A 437 -60.91 57.60 -17.53
N ARG A 438 -61.30 58.14 -16.34
CA ARG A 438 -62.36 59.18 -16.33
C ARG A 438 -62.39 60.23 -15.21
N SER A 439 -61.30 60.57 -14.52
CA SER A 439 -61.45 61.77 -13.68
C SER A 439 -60.34 62.78 -13.95
N ARG A 440 -60.77 63.93 -14.44
CA ARG A 440 -59.93 65.14 -14.58
C ARG A 440 -59.74 65.88 -13.25
N SER A 441 -60.32 65.34 -12.14
CA SER A 441 -60.43 66.08 -10.87
C SER A 441 -59.44 65.62 -9.78
N LEU A 442 -58.90 64.38 -9.80
CA LEU A 442 -57.93 63.94 -8.80
C LEU A 442 -56.50 63.92 -9.37
N THR A 443 -55.58 64.56 -8.66
CA THR A 443 -54.15 64.61 -9.02
C THR A 443 -53.36 63.43 -8.45
N GLY A 444 -53.88 62.79 -7.43
CA GLY A 444 -53.35 61.59 -6.81
C GLY A 444 -54.15 60.32 -7.12
N GLY A 445 -53.56 59.20 -6.91
CA GLY A 445 -54.21 57.90 -7.08
C GLY A 445 -53.90 56.94 -5.93
N GLY A 446 -54.75 55.97 -5.72
CA GLY A 446 -54.57 55.07 -4.60
C GLY A 446 -55.36 53.78 -4.71
N SER A 447 -55.42 53.08 -3.62
CA SER A 447 -56.24 51.91 -3.49
C SER A 447 -56.84 51.79 -2.07
N VAL A 448 -58.02 51.24 -2.02
CA VAL A 448 -58.76 51.04 -0.79
C VAL A 448 -59.08 49.53 -0.62
N VAL A 449 -58.96 49.03 0.61
CA VAL A 449 -59.32 47.66 0.99
C VAL A 449 -60.13 47.75 2.25
N ALA A 450 -61.26 47.08 2.31
CA ALA A 450 -62.02 46.98 3.52
C ALA A 450 -61.56 45.80 4.40
N ARG A 451 -61.56 46.04 5.71
CA ARG A 451 -61.25 45.04 6.71
C ARG A 451 -62.26 45.14 7.87
N GLN A 452 -62.71 44.02 8.41
CA GLN A 452 -63.46 44.04 9.65
C GLN A 452 -62.54 44.25 10.84
N VAL A 453 -62.85 45.24 11.67
CA VAL A 453 -62.12 45.50 12.90
C VAL A 453 -63.14 45.42 14.05
N ARG A 454 -62.78 44.89 15.20
CA ARG A 454 -63.65 44.89 16.42
C ARG A 454 -63.92 46.30 16.82
N ARG A 455 -65.21 46.58 17.19
CA ARG A 455 -65.55 47.85 17.81
C ARG A 455 -64.79 48.04 19.12
N THR A 456 -64.30 49.22 19.36
CA THR A 456 -63.59 49.60 20.60
C THR A 456 -64.47 49.54 21.85
N LEU A 457 -65.73 49.60 21.67
CA LEU A 457 -66.75 49.52 22.71
C LEU A 457 -67.97 48.70 22.18
N GLY A 458 -67.93 47.36 22.49
CA GLY A 458 -69.02 46.45 22.12
C GLY A 458 -68.62 45.17 21.46
N THR A 459 -69.53 44.22 21.28
CA THR A 459 -69.33 42.87 20.72
C THR A 459 -69.39 42.82 19.19
N GLY A 460 -69.54 43.94 18.51
CA GLY A 460 -69.67 44.00 17.03
C GLY A 460 -68.38 44.25 16.30
N THR A 461 -68.33 43.96 14.98
CA THR A 461 -67.27 44.31 14.08
C THR A 461 -67.73 45.44 13.13
N GLU A 462 -66.87 46.40 12.88
CA GLU A 462 -67.12 47.48 11.92
C GLU A 462 -66.18 47.41 10.73
N PRO A 463 -66.68 47.82 9.57
CA PRO A 463 -65.80 47.93 8.41
C PRO A 463 -64.84 49.12 8.54
N GLU A 464 -63.59 48.87 8.46
CA GLU A 464 -62.52 49.85 8.38
C GLU A 464 -61.89 49.83 6.93
N LEU A 465 -61.82 50.99 6.31
CA LEU A 465 -61.17 51.12 5.01
C LEU A 465 -59.73 51.46 5.20
N ARG A 466 -58.87 50.59 4.77
CA ARG A 466 -57.43 50.89 4.63
C ARG A 466 -57.16 51.55 3.28
N ILE A 467 -56.63 52.76 3.33
CA ILE A 467 -56.37 53.57 2.18
C ILE A 467 -54.87 53.63 1.96
N ALA A 468 -54.43 53.30 0.78
CA ALA A 468 -53.08 53.59 0.32
C ALA A 468 -53.13 54.64 -0.81
N TYR A 469 -52.59 55.78 -0.52
CA TYR A 469 -52.66 56.94 -1.43
C TYR A 469 -51.29 57.37 -1.89
N ARG A 470 -51.20 57.81 -3.14
CA ARG A 470 -49.98 58.38 -3.74
C ARG A 470 -50.31 59.68 -4.42
N HIS A 471 -49.67 60.73 -3.95
CA HIS A 471 -49.74 62.05 -4.55
C HIS A 471 -48.34 62.44 -5.02
N ARG A 472 -48.20 62.74 -6.32
CA ARG A 472 -46.89 62.98 -6.95
C ARG A 472 -45.89 61.85 -6.70
N ARG A 473 -44.81 62.07 -5.94
CA ARG A 473 -43.80 61.01 -5.60
C ARG A 473 -43.95 60.51 -4.15
N ARG A 474 -44.83 61.03 -3.35
CA ARG A 474 -45.06 60.66 -1.94
C ARG A 474 -46.14 59.58 -1.83
N ARG A 475 -45.96 58.69 -0.92
CA ARG A 475 -46.92 57.60 -0.61
C ARG A 475 -47.33 57.72 0.87
N GLY A 476 -48.59 57.66 1.16
CA GLY A 476 -49.13 57.60 2.49
C GLY A 476 -50.11 56.44 2.63
N ARG A 477 -50.30 56.00 3.84
CA ARG A 477 -51.30 54.99 4.21
C ARG A 477 -52.03 55.50 5.43
N GLY A 478 -53.33 55.21 5.49
CA GLY A 478 -54.18 55.50 6.63
C GLY A 478 -55.36 54.56 6.67
N SER A 479 -56.18 54.68 7.70
CA SER A 479 -57.38 53.89 7.80
C SER A 479 -58.59 54.83 8.27
N CYS A 480 -59.71 54.57 7.65
CA CYS A 480 -60.90 55.40 7.86
C CYS A 480 -62.12 54.51 8.24
N ARG A 481 -62.80 54.80 9.32
CA ARG A 481 -64.06 54.15 9.73
C ARG A 481 -65.23 54.95 9.22
N ALA A 482 -66.40 54.35 9.25
CA ALA A 482 -67.63 55.04 8.85
C ALA A 482 -67.84 56.32 9.65
N GLY A 483 -68.13 57.43 9.01
CA GLY A 483 -68.29 58.76 9.61
C GLY A 483 -66.96 59.47 9.99
N GLN A 484 -65.79 58.86 9.78
CA GLN A 484 -64.49 59.43 10.09
C GLN A 484 -63.81 59.99 8.83
N THR A 485 -63.07 61.06 9.05
CA THR A 485 -62.22 61.64 8.04
C THR A 485 -60.75 61.38 8.41
N GLU A 486 -59.95 60.80 7.47
CA GLU A 486 -58.53 60.56 7.61
C GLU A 486 -57.75 61.39 6.59
N THR A 487 -56.82 62.17 7.06
CA THR A 487 -56.00 63.03 6.18
C THR A 487 -54.66 62.31 5.80
N ILE A 488 -54.49 62.00 4.55
CA ILE A 488 -53.31 61.38 4.03
C ILE A 488 -52.67 62.27 2.98
N LEU A 489 -51.44 62.75 3.21
CA LEU A 489 -50.70 63.63 2.30
C LEU A 489 -51.53 64.89 1.92
N GLN A 490 -52.13 65.57 2.89
CA GLN A 490 -53.00 66.76 2.73
C GLN A 490 -54.31 66.51 1.95
N THR A 491 -54.69 65.23 1.80
CA THR A 491 -55.92 64.83 1.12
C THR A 491 -56.79 64.18 2.14
N ASP A 492 -58.06 64.64 2.31
CA ASP A 492 -59.03 64.12 3.23
C ASP A 492 -59.82 62.99 2.59
N PHE A 493 -59.94 61.91 3.34
CA PHE A 493 -60.73 60.73 2.99
C PHE A 493 -61.80 60.52 4.02
N THR A 494 -63.06 60.74 3.64
CA THR A 494 -64.22 60.52 4.53
C THR A 494 -65.02 59.34 4.04
N TYR A 495 -65.19 58.34 4.90
CA TYR A 495 -65.97 57.16 4.57
C TYR A 495 -67.38 57.20 5.17
N TYR A 496 -68.35 56.94 4.31
CA TYR A 496 -69.74 56.79 4.68
C TYR A 496 -70.16 55.36 4.35
N ASP A 497 -70.50 54.59 5.40
CA ASP A 497 -71.14 53.27 5.25
C ASP A 497 -72.61 53.49 5.01
N ARG A 498 -73.28 52.67 4.26
CA ARG A 498 -74.69 52.81 3.93
C ARG A 498 -75.58 52.58 5.14
#